data_7acb443a90d45a8146bce6f30dbdaeeb
#
_entry.id   7acb443a90d45a8146bce6f30dbdaeeb
#
_cell.length_a   1.000
_cell.length_b   1.000
_cell.length_c   1.000
_cell.angle_alpha   90.00
_cell.angle_beta   90.00
_cell.angle_gamma   90.00
#
_symmetry.space_group_name_H-M   'P 1'
#
loop_
_entity.id
_entity.type
_entity.pdbx_description
1 polymer ?
#
loop_
_entity_poly.entity_id
_entity_poly.type
_entity_poly.pdbx_seq_one_letter_code
_entity_poly.pdbx_strand_id
1 'polypeptide(L)'
;IDFHWPNASLVHGLDNTLGYNPLRLGLYSEATGAGDHVALPDQRSFSPLMPSYRSLLADMLGLRFIATGVPVEQIDKALKPGDLVQIARTTDAFVYENPRALPRVLLVTNAQQADFDAILKSGQWPAGFDPRRTVLLDRTPPRLPGGPAGPGTVSIRDYGTTDVMLEADAPAGGFVVLNDV
;
A
#
# COMPACT_ATOMS: atom_id res chain seq x y z
N ILE A 1 -14.33 15.78 9.05
CA ILE A 1 -15.10 14.69 8.42
C ILE A 1 -15.42 13.76 9.55
N ASP A 2 -16.70 13.62 9.83
CA ASP A 2 -17.15 12.69 10.86
C ASP A 2 -16.89 11.26 10.37
N PHE A 3 -16.00 10.55 11.02
CA PHE A 3 -15.54 9.22 10.64
C PHE A 3 -16.59 8.12 10.85
N HIS A 4 -17.82 8.48 11.16
CA HIS A 4 -18.97 7.56 11.21
C HIS A 4 -19.34 6.93 9.86
N TRP A 5 -18.71 7.37 8.76
CA TRP A 5 -18.96 6.87 7.42
C TRP A 5 -17.67 6.29 6.83
N PRO A 6 -17.41 5.00 7.03
CA PRO A 6 -16.14 4.38 6.59
C PRO A 6 -15.82 4.52 5.09
N ASN A 7 -16.87 4.74 4.28
CA ASN A 7 -16.73 4.91 2.82
C ASN A 7 -16.94 6.36 2.36
N ALA A 8 -16.90 7.34 3.26
CA ALA A 8 -17.03 8.75 2.88
C ALA A 8 -15.99 9.22 1.86
N SER A 9 -14.80 8.60 1.84
CA SER A 9 -13.75 8.86 0.87
C SER A 9 -14.21 8.63 -0.57
N LEU A 10 -15.07 7.64 -0.82
CA LEU A 10 -15.58 7.31 -2.16
C LEU A 10 -16.46 8.43 -2.72
N VAL A 11 -17.21 9.15 -1.87
CA VAL A 11 -18.04 10.30 -2.28
C VAL A 11 -17.17 11.44 -2.83
N HIS A 12 -15.92 11.49 -2.41
CA HIS A 12 -14.95 12.50 -2.82
C HIS A 12 -13.94 11.98 -3.86
N GLY A 13 -14.16 10.78 -4.41
CA GLY A 13 -13.24 10.17 -5.38
C GLY A 13 -11.86 9.85 -4.80
N LEU A 14 -11.79 9.60 -3.48
CA LEU A 14 -10.56 9.22 -2.81
C LEU A 14 -10.54 7.72 -2.58
N ASP A 15 -9.50 7.07 -3.05
CA ASP A 15 -9.24 5.66 -2.73
C ASP A 15 -8.85 5.51 -1.26
N ASN A 16 -9.28 4.43 -0.64
CA ASN A 16 -9.07 4.19 0.78
C ASN A 16 -8.55 2.77 1.00
N THR A 17 -7.43 2.65 1.70
CA THR A 17 -6.82 1.36 2.04
C THR A 17 -7.58 0.59 3.14
N LEU A 18 -8.50 1.23 3.85
CA LEU A 18 -9.22 0.66 4.99
C LEU A 18 -10.74 0.72 4.84
N GLY A 19 -11.26 0.82 3.62
CA GLY A 19 -12.69 0.93 3.33
C GLY A 19 -13.54 -0.12 4.07
N TYR A 20 -14.77 0.24 4.41
CA TYR A 20 -15.74 -0.69 4.99
C TYR A 20 -16.36 -1.54 3.88
N ASN A 21 -16.01 -2.81 3.86
CA ASN A 21 -16.67 -3.79 3.00
C ASN A 21 -16.96 -5.05 3.84
N PRO A 22 -18.19 -5.51 3.91
CA PRO A 22 -18.53 -6.76 4.62
C PRO A 22 -17.88 -8.00 4.00
N LEU A 23 -17.54 -7.94 2.71
CA LEU A 23 -16.76 -8.98 2.03
C LEU A 23 -15.28 -8.54 1.99
N ARG A 24 -14.52 -8.96 2.98
CA ARG A 24 -13.10 -8.62 3.09
C ARG A 24 -12.23 -9.72 2.52
N LEU A 25 -11.15 -9.31 1.87
CA LEU A 25 -10.06 -10.22 1.54
C LEU A 25 -9.33 -10.61 2.82
N GLY A 26 -9.44 -11.87 3.24
CA GLY A 26 -8.89 -12.34 4.52
C GLY A 26 -7.41 -12.03 4.69
N LEU A 27 -6.60 -12.35 3.68
CA LEU A 27 -5.16 -12.07 3.69
C LEU A 27 -4.84 -10.57 3.79
N TYR A 28 -5.63 -9.72 3.12
CA TYR A 28 -5.45 -8.26 3.21
C TYR A 28 -5.75 -7.73 4.62
N SER A 29 -6.86 -8.18 5.21
CA SER A 29 -7.24 -7.79 6.57
C SER A 29 -6.21 -8.23 7.60
N GLU A 30 -5.67 -9.44 7.46
CA GLU A 30 -4.61 -9.96 8.31
C GLU A 30 -3.31 -9.16 8.14
N ALA A 31 -2.91 -8.91 6.90
CA ALA A 31 -1.69 -8.18 6.58
C ALA A 31 -1.72 -6.73 7.10
N THR A 32 -2.86 -6.05 7.02
CA THR A 32 -2.99 -4.66 7.43
C THR A 32 -3.38 -4.47 8.89
N GLY A 33 -3.88 -5.53 9.55
CA GLY A 33 -4.50 -5.41 10.86
C GLY A 33 -5.86 -4.70 10.83
N ALA A 34 -6.46 -4.60 9.64
CA ALA A 34 -7.76 -3.93 9.46
C ALA A 34 -8.87 -4.79 10.07
N GLY A 35 -9.34 -4.40 11.23
CA GLY A 35 -10.57 -4.91 11.84
C GLY A 35 -11.81 -4.14 11.38
N ASP A 36 -12.99 -4.52 11.91
CA ASP A 36 -14.27 -3.84 11.63
C ASP A 36 -14.38 -2.45 12.28
N HIS A 37 -13.36 -2.03 13.00
CA HIS A 37 -13.39 -0.89 13.89
C HIS A 37 -12.52 0.24 13.33
N VAL A 38 -13.12 1.13 12.57
CA VAL A 38 -12.37 2.22 11.93
C VAL A 38 -12.67 3.57 12.61
N ALA A 39 -13.53 3.57 13.64
CA ALA A 39 -14.12 4.80 14.11
C ALA A 39 -13.27 5.58 15.13
N LEU A 40 -12.44 4.91 15.91
CA LEU A 40 -11.69 5.55 16.99
C LEU A 40 -10.19 5.35 16.83
N PRO A 41 -9.36 6.37 17.10
CA PRO A 41 -7.91 6.27 16.97
C PRO A 41 -7.27 5.17 17.82
N ASP A 42 -7.82 4.90 19.00
CA ASP A 42 -7.39 3.86 19.93
C ASP A 42 -7.76 2.45 19.46
N GLN A 43 -8.66 2.33 18.49
CA GLN A 43 -9.05 1.06 17.87
C GLN A 43 -8.20 0.70 16.65
N ARG A 44 -7.26 1.53 16.25
CA ARG A 44 -6.33 1.20 15.16
C ARG A 44 -5.45 0.03 15.59
N SER A 45 -5.71 -1.13 15.01
CA SER A 45 -4.85 -2.29 15.17
C SER A 45 -3.75 -2.29 14.11
N PHE A 46 -2.53 -2.55 14.53
CA PHE A 46 -1.40 -2.81 13.66
C PHE A 46 -1.12 -4.31 13.64
N SER A 47 -0.71 -4.83 12.49
CA SER A 47 -0.29 -6.22 12.31
C SER A 47 1.23 -6.35 12.44
N PRO A 48 1.76 -7.59 12.57
CA PRO A 48 3.20 -7.81 12.49
C PRO A 48 3.81 -7.33 11.18
N LEU A 49 3.07 -7.40 10.07
CA LEU A 49 3.54 -6.96 8.75
C LEU A 49 3.38 -5.45 8.53
N MET A 50 2.41 -4.84 9.22
CA MET A 50 2.17 -3.40 9.22
C MET A 50 2.22 -2.85 10.65
N PRO A 51 3.39 -2.87 11.31
CA PRO A 51 3.51 -2.45 12.72
C PRO A 51 3.42 -0.92 12.90
N SER A 52 3.42 -0.17 11.83
CA SER A 52 3.44 1.30 11.81
C SER A 52 3.00 1.81 10.45
N TYR A 53 2.53 3.03 10.37
CA TYR A 53 2.35 3.75 9.09
C TYR A 53 3.66 3.92 8.30
N ARG A 54 4.80 3.72 8.96
CA ARG A 54 6.14 3.70 8.35
C ARG A 54 6.53 2.34 7.78
N SER A 55 5.69 1.34 7.84
CA SER A 55 6.00 -0.01 7.37
C SER A 55 6.17 -0.07 5.84
N LEU A 56 6.93 -1.07 5.38
CA LEU A 56 7.07 -1.34 3.94
C LEU A 56 5.72 -1.67 3.30
N LEU A 57 4.82 -2.36 4.02
CA LEU A 57 3.48 -2.65 3.53
C LEU A 57 2.68 -1.38 3.30
N ALA A 58 2.73 -0.40 4.20
CA ALA A 58 2.07 0.88 4.01
C ALA A 58 2.58 1.61 2.74
N ASP A 59 3.89 1.56 2.51
CA ASP A 59 4.50 2.13 1.30
C ASP A 59 4.02 1.38 0.04
N MET A 60 3.98 0.04 0.07
CA MET A 60 3.52 -0.81 -1.03
C MET A 60 2.03 -0.63 -1.37
N LEU A 61 1.18 -0.43 -0.36
CA LEU A 61 -0.24 -0.14 -0.54
C LEU A 61 -0.50 1.28 -1.09
N GLY A 62 0.55 2.06 -1.34
CA GLY A 62 0.41 3.43 -1.80
C GLY A 62 -0.26 4.34 -0.76
N LEU A 63 -0.15 4.01 0.54
CA LEU A 63 -0.71 4.81 1.62
C LEU A 63 0.02 6.16 1.69
N ARG A 64 -0.42 7.08 0.86
CA ARG A 64 0.21 8.38 0.68
C ARG A 64 -0.27 9.42 1.69
N PHE A 65 -1.57 9.45 1.95
CA PHE A 65 -2.14 10.43 2.86
C PHE A 65 -2.80 9.74 4.06
N ILE A 66 -2.56 10.28 5.24
CA ILE A 66 -3.09 9.79 6.51
C ILE A 66 -3.78 10.96 7.19
N ALA A 67 -5.07 10.82 7.46
CA ALA A 67 -5.86 11.81 8.19
C ALA A 67 -6.28 11.24 9.54
N THR A 68 -6.00 11.95 10.63
CA THR A 68 -6.27 11.50 12.00
C THR A 68 -6.90 12.62 12.82
N GLY A 69 -7.81 12.28 13.73
CA GLY A 69 -8.46 13.25 14.63
C GLY A 69 -7.54 13.76 15.75
N VAL A 70 -6.43 13.06 16.01
CA VAL A 70 -5.39 13.43 16.97
C VAL A 70 -4.03 13.41 16.29
N PRO A 71 -2.98 14.02 16.84
CA PRO A 71 -1.63 13.86 16.29
C PRO A 71 -1.27 12.40 16.08
N VAL A 72 -0.73 12.07 14.90
CA VAL A 72 -0.49 10.67 14.49
C VAL A 72 0.44 9.92 15.45
N GLU A 73 1.32 10.61 16.13
CA GLU A 73 2.24 10.06 17.15
C GLU A 73 1.51 9.57 18.42
N GLN A 74 0.25 9.98 18.59
CA GLN A 74 -0.59 9.45 19.67
C GLN A 74 -1.16 8.07 19.30
N ILE A 75 -1.32 7.80 18.02
CA ILE A 75 -1.84 6.54 17.48
C ILE A 75 -0.67 5.57 17.23
N ASP A 76 0.35 6.03 16.54
CA ASP A 76 1.51 5.24 16.12
C ASP A 76 2.77 5.69 16.88
N LYS A 77 3.08 4.95 17.94
CA LYS A 77 4.23 5.24 18.82
C LYS A 77 5.58 4.85 18.20
N ALA A 78 5.58 4.14 17.08
CA ALA A 78 6.80 3.72 16.39
C ALA A 78 7.34 4.79 15.42
N LEU A 79 6.54 5.83 15.13
CA LEU A 79 6.94 6.92 14.26
C LEU A 79 8.08 7.74 14.86
N LYS A 80 9.00 8.14 13.98
CA LYS A 80 10.10 9.05 14.29
C LYS A 80 9.89 10.39 13.59
N PRO A 81 10.47 11.48 14.09
CA PRO A 81 10.44 12.77 13.40
C PRO A 81 10.90 12.64 11.93
N GLY A 82 10.09 13.13 11.01
CA GLY A 82 10.35 13.06 9.57
C GLY A 82 9.85 11.80 8.85
N ASP A 83 9.32 10.82 9.56
CA ASP A 83 8.72 9.63 8.92
C ASP A 83 7.46 9.99 8.12
N LEU A 84 6.67 10.91 8.63
CA LEU A 84 5.52 11.51 7.96
C LEU A 84 5.67 13.04 7.99
N VAL A 85 5.13 13.69 6.97
CA VAL A 85 5.15 15.16 6.87
C VAL A 85 3.74 15.69 7.10
N GLN A 86 3.52 16.48 8.13
CA GLN A 86 2.24 17.14 8.32
C GLN A 86 2.07 18.20 7.24
N ILE A 87 1.09 18.04 6.37
CA ILE A 87 0.81 18.93 5.23
C ILE A 87 -0.38 19.84 5.46
N ALA A 88 -1.30 19.44 6.34
CA ALA A 88 -2.46 20.27 6.69
C ALA A 88 -2.95 19.99 8.11
N ARG A 89 -3.67 20.95 8.65
CA ARG A 89 -4.45 20.84 9.88
C ARG A 89 -5.77 21.55 9.69
N THR A 90 -6.86 20.87 9.99
CA THR A 90 -8.21 21.44 10.05
C THR A 90 -8.65 21.50 11.52
N THR A 91 -9.89 21.94 11.77
CA THR A 91 -10.51 21.90 13.09
C THR A 91 -10.58 20.47 13.64
N ASP A 92 -10.81 19.49 12.73
CA ASP A 92 -11.18 18.11 13.11
C ASP A 92 -10.13 17.07 12.70
N ALA A 93 -9.10 17.46 11.94
CA ALA A 93 -8.12 16.51 11.45
C ALA A 93 -6.71 17.08 11.29
N PHE A 94 -5.74 16.21 11.52
CA PHE A 94 -4.34 16.36 11.14
C PHE A 94 -4.12 15.53 9.87
N VAL A 95 -3.53 16.12 8.83
CA VAL A 95 -3.26 15.45 7.56
C VAL A 95 -1.77 15.34 7.35
N TYR A 96 -1.32 14.12 7.10
CA TYR A 96 0.08 13.78 6.90
C TYR A 96 0.29 13.16 5.53
N GLU A 97 1.45 13.42 4.94
CA GLU A 97 1.92 12.74 3.74
C GLU A 97 3.02 11.73 4.11
N ASN A 98 2.92 10.54 3.55
CA ASN A 98 3.98 9.54 3.52
C ASN A 98 4.80 9.72 2.23
N PRO A 99 6.00 10.31 2.29
CA PRO A 99 6.80 10.57 1.10
C PRO A 99 7.40 9.30 0.45
N ARG A 100 7.26 8.14 1.11
CA ARG A 100 7.78 6.86 0.62
C ARG A 100 6.75 6.04 -0.13
N ALA A 101 5.46 6.44 -0.07
CA ALA A 101 4.38 5.70 -0.71
C ALA A 101 4.72 5.37 -2.17
N LEU A 102 4.53 4.12 -2.56
CA LEU A 102 4.76 3.70 -3.93
C LEU A 102 3.61 4.16 -4.82
N PRO A 103 3.89 4.37 -6.10
CA PRO A 103 2.84 4.70 -7.06
C PRO A 103 1.88 3.50 -7.24
N ARG A 104 0.67 3.79 -7.71
CA ARG A 104 -0.35 2.77 -7.96
C ARG A 104 0.08 1.71 -8.96
N VAL A 105 0.89 2.05 -9.94
CA VAL A 105 1.44 1.12 -10.91
C VAL A 105 2.96 1.19 -10.94
N LEU A 106 3.60 0.03 -10.97
CA LEU A 106 5.05 -0.13 -11.03
C LEU A 106 5.41 -1.13 -12.13
N LEU A 107 6.52 -0.87 -12.81
CA LEU A 107 7.20 -1.87 -13.64
C LEU A 107 8.47 -2.31 -12.91
N VAL A 108 8.54 -3.60 -12.60
CA VAL A 108 9.70 -4.20 -11.93
C VAL A 108 10.30 -5.31 -12.80
N THR A 109 11.61 -5.46 -12.74
CA THR A 109 12.34 -6.40 -13.61
C THR A 109 12.74 -7.69 -12.91
N ASN A 110 12.61 -7.75 -11.60
CA ASN A 110 12.93 -8.95 -10.83
C ASN A 110 11.67 -9.56 -10.22
N ALA A 111 11.67 -10.88 -10.08
CA ALA A 111 10.66 -11.61 -9.33
C ALA A 111 11.33 -12.61 -8.41
N GLN A 112 10.74 -12.83 -7.26
CA GLN A 112 11.19 -13.78 -6.26
C GLN A 112 10.01 -14.60 -5.79
N GLN A 113 10.19 -15.92 -5.68
CA GLN A 113 9.19 -16.75 -5.02
C GLN A 113 9.22 -16.51 -3.51
N ALA A 114 8.03 -16.42 -2.91
CA ALA A 114 7.88 -16.19 -1.49
C ALA A 114 6.71 -17.01 -0.93
N ASP A 115 6.83 -17.39 0.33
CA ASP A 115 5.77 -17.97 1.13
C ASP A 115 5.04 -16.83 1.87
N PHE A 116 3.86 -16.45 1.36
CA PHE A 116 3.08 -15.35 1.92
C PHE A 116 2.54 -15.66 3.32
N ASP A 117 2.23 -16.93 3.62
CA ASP A 117 1.79 -17.33 4.95
C ASP A 117 2.92 -17.16 5.98
N ALA A 118 4.14 -17.50 5.59
CA ALA A 118 5.30 -17.29 6.45
C ALA A 118 5.58 -15.80 6.66
N ILE A 119 5.44 -14.97 5.61
CA ILE A 119 5.60 -13.51 5.71
C ILE A 119 4.54 -12.91 6.64
N LEU A 120 3.26 -13.28 6.49
CA LEU A 120 2.18 -12.79 7.33
C LEU A 120 2.40 -13.16 8.80
N LYS A 121 2.76 -14.41 9.08
CA LYS A 121 2.97 -14.91 10.45
C LYS A 121 4.19 -14.28 11.13
N SER A 122 5.27 -14.09 10.39
CA SER A 122 6.52 -13.55 10.94
C SER A 122 6.57 -12.02 10.97
N GLY A 123 5.79 -11.36 10.11
CA GLY A 123 5.90 -9.92 9.86
C GLY A 123 7.21 -9.52 9.18
N GLN A 124 7.93 -10.49 8.59
CA GLN A 124 9.25 -10.26 8.01
C GLN A 124 9.24 -10.48 6.50
N TRP A 125 9.73 -9.50 5.78
CA TRP A 125 9.96 -9.58 4.35
C TRP A 125 11.22 -10.37 4.04
N PRO A 126 11.33 -10.98 2.85
CA PRO A 126 12.57 -11.65 2.42
C PRO A 126 13.76 -10.70 2.49
N ALA A 127 14.92 -11.23 2.85
CA ALA A 127 16.14 -10.45 2.95
C ALA A 127 16.47 -9.74 1.62
N GLY A 128 16.73 -8.44 1.69
CA GLY A 128 17.06 -7.62 0.52
C GLY A 128 15.87 -7.31 -0.40
N PHE A 129 14.66 -7.62 0.01
CA PHE A 129 13.46 -7.30 -0.79
C PHE A 129 13.28 -5.78 -0.94
N ASP A 130 13.24 -5.34 -2.19
CA ASP A 130 12.92 -3.97 -2.57
C ASP A 130 11.73 -4.00 -3.56
N PRO A 131 10.54 -3.54 -3.16
CA PRO A 131 9.34 -3.58 -4.00
C PRO A 131 9.43 -2.67 -5.23
N ARG A 132 10.38 -1.73 -5.28
CA ARG A 132 10.63 -0.90 -6.48
C ARG A 132 11.34 -1.67 -7.60
N ARG A 133 11.89 -2.83 -7.27
CA ARG A 133 12.71 -3.63 -8.21
C ARG A 133 12.25 -5.06 -8.35
N THR A 134 11.52 -5.58 -7.36
CA THR A 134 11.20 -7.00 -7.24
C THR A 134 9.73 -7.19 -6.90
N VAL A 135 9.05 -8.09 -7.58
CA VAL A 135 7.74 -8.59 -7.19
C VAL A 135 7.89 -9.94 -6.48
N LEU A 136 7.08 -10.18 -5.47
CA LEU A 136 6.97 -11.49 -4.82
C LEU A 136 5.83 -12.28 -5.46
N LEU A 137 6.07 -13.56 -5.71
CA LEU A 137 5.10 -14.49 -6.29
C LEU A 137 4.97 -15.73 -5.41
N ASP A 138 3.77 -16.30 -5.35
CA ASP A 138 3.48 -17.56 -4.65
C ASP A 138 4.04 -18.81 -5.36
N ARG A 139 4.52 -18.61 -6.58
CA ARG A 139 5.03 -19.66 -7.47
C ARG A 139 6.37 -19.28 -8.06
N THR A 140 7.02 -20.25 -8.67
CA THR A 140 8.28 -20.02 -9.38
C THR A 140 8.10 -18.93 -10.45
N PRO A 141 8.90 -17.86 -10.43
CA PRO A 141 8.83 -16.80 -11.40
C PRO A 141 9.00 -17.30 -12.84
N PRO A 142 8.21 -16.82 -13.79
CA PRO A 142 8.44 -17.11 -15.19
C PRO A 142 9.77 -16.49 -15.66
N ARG A 143 10.42 -17.14 -16.62
CA ARG A 143 11.62 -16.58 -17.23
C ARG A 143 11.23 -15.39 -18.11
N LEU A 144 11.79 -14.24 -17.83
CA LEU A 144 11.59 -13.07 -18.68
C LEU A 144 12.33 -13.26 -20.03
N PRO A 145 11.74 -12.82 -21.16
CA PRO A 145 12.47 -12.74 -22.40
C PRO A 145 13.64 -11.77 -22.21
N GLY A 146 14.85 -12.22 -22.50
CA GLY A 146 16.02 -11.34 -22.49
C GLY A 146 15.88 -10.29 -23.59
N GLY A 147 16.27 -9.06 -23.29
CA GLY A 147 16.26 -7.94 -24.21
C GLY A 147 17.34 -6.91 -23.84
N PRO A 148 17.51 -5.84 -24.61
CA PRO A 148 18.43 -4.77 -24.26
C PRO A 148 18.08 -4.20 -22.88
N ALA A 149 19.07 -4.12 -22.00
CA ALA A 149 18.90 -3.52 -20.70
C ALA A 149 18.54 -2.04 -20.87
N GLY A 150 17.39 -1.64 -20.30
CA GLY A 150 16.95 -0.26 -20.31
C GLY A 150 15.88 -0.05 -19.25
N PRO A 151 15.75 1.18 -18.73
CA PRO A 151 14.65 1.50 -17.85
C PRO A 151 13.35 1.37 -18.65
N GLY A 152 12.47 0.48 -18.19
CA GLY A 152 11.12 0.43 -18.71
C GLY A 152 10.26 1.51 -18.06
N THR A 153 9.12 1.77 -18.65
CA THR A 153 8.11 2.69 -18.12
C THR A 153 6.74 2.01 -18.05
N VAL A 154 5.92 2.45 -17.12
CA VAL A 154 4.52 2.06 -17.04
C VAL A 154 3.69 3.27 -16.60
N SER A 155 2.52 3.43 -17.18
CA SER A 155 1.56 4.47 -16.80
C SER A 155 0.13 3.96 -16.90
N ILE A 156 -0.74 4.53 -16.08
CA ILE A 156 -2.19 4.35 -16.20
C ILE A 156 -2.67 5.34 -17.26
N ARG A 157 -3.32 4.82 -18.31
CA ARG A 157 -3.93 5.62 -19.37
C ARG A 157 -5.37 5.97 -19.07
N ASP A 158 -6.07 5.00 -18.51
CA ASP A 158 -7.45 5.16 -18.09
C ASP A 158 -7.71 4.31 -16.85
N TYR A 159 -8.53 4.81 -15.95
CA TYR A 159 -8.88 4.15 -14.70
C TYR A 159 -10.39 4.16 -14.51
N GLY A 160 -11.03 3.11 -15.04
CA GLY A 160 -12.47 2.91 -14.96
C GLY A 160 -12.91 2.20 -13.67
N THR A 161 -14.21 2.02 -13.54
CA THR A 161 -14.80 1.32 -12.39
C THR A 161 -14.57 -0.19 -12.43
N THR A 162 -14.44 -0.75 -13.61
CA THR A 162 -14.32 -2.21 -13.84
C THR A 162 -13.09 -2.60 -14.62
N ASP A 163 -12.38 -1.64 -15.16
CA ASP A 163 -11.21 -1.84 -16.01
C ASP A 163 -10.16 -0.75 -15.79
N VAL A 164 -8.92 -1.14 -15.94
CA VAL A 164 -7.77 -0.23 -15.89
C VAL A 164 -6.95 -0.43 -17.14
N MET A 165 -6.74 0.64 -17.90
CA MET A 165 -5.90 0.61 -19.09
C MET A 165 -4.48 1.07 -18.76
N LEU A 166 -3.52 0.19 -18.98
CA LEU A 166 -2.10 0.46 -18.73
C LEU A 166 -1.34 0.53 -20.04
N GLU A 167 -0.36 1.40 -20.11
CA GLU A 167 0.66 1.42 -21.15
C GLU A 167 2.01 1.13 -20.53
N ALA A 168 2.71 0.13 -21.05
CA ALA A 168 4.02 -0.27 -20.56
C ALA A 168 5.01 -0.40 -21.71
N ASP A 169 6.22 0.10 -21.52
CA ASP A 169 7.39 -0.15 -22.35
C ASP A 169 8.43 -0.89 -21.50
N ALA A 170 8.71 -2.13 -21.85
CA ALA A 170 9.60 -3.01 -21.09
C ALA A 170 10.56 -3.77 -22.02
N PRO A 171 11.59 -3.11 -22.58
CA PRO A 171 12.49 -3.71 -23.58
C PRO A 171 13.16 -5.01 -23.13
N ALA A 172 13.46 -5.12 -21.85
CA ALA A 172 14.06 -6.32 -21.25
C ALA A 172 13.04 -7.31 -20.68
N GLY A 173 11.74 -7.03 -20.85
CA GLY A 173 10.68 -7.68 -20.11
C GLY A 173 10.55 -7.16 -18.69
N GLY A 174 9.44 -7.50 -18.02
CA GLY A 174 9.18 -7.08 -16.64
C GLY A 174 7.84 -7.56 -16.15
N PHE A 175 7.53 -7.20 -14.92
CA PHE A 175 6.25 -7.42 -14.29
C PHE A 175 5.60 -6.08 -14.01
N VAL A 176 4.38 -5.93 -14.44
CA VAL A 176 3.54 -4.80 -14.05
C VAL A 176 2.87 -5.14 -12.73
N VAL A 177 3.10 -4.34 -11.72
CA VAL A 177 2.45 -4.44 -10.41
C VAL A 177 1.44 -3.32 -10.32
N LEU A 178 0.17 -3.70 -10.27
CA LEU A 178 -0.93 -2.77 -10.01
C LEU A 178 -1.31 -2.90 -8.52
N ASN A 179 -1.16 -1.83 -7.80
CA ASN A 179 -1.53 -1.74 -6.40
C ASN A 179 -3.00 -1.30 -6.30
N ASP A 180 -3.88 -2.27 -6.49
CA ASP A 180 -5.32 -2.10 -6.46
C ASP A 180 -5.96 -3.28 -5.71
N VAL A 181 -6.93 -2.97 -4.82
CA VAL A 181 -7.57 -3.97 -3.95
C VAL A 181 -9.09 -3.83 -4.00
#